data_d36c6efaa8c42b531c52f02461cf67eb
#
_entry.id   d36c6efaa8c42b531c52f02461cf67eb
#
_cell.length_a   1.000
_cell.length_b   1.000
_cell.length_c   1.000
_cell.angle_alpha   90.00
_cell.angle_beta   90.00
_cell.angle_gamma   90.00
#
_symmetry.space_group_name_H-M   'P 1'
#
loop_
_entity.id
_entity.type
_entity.pdbx_description
1 polymer ?
#
loop_
_entity_poly.entity_id
_entity_poly.type
_entity_poly.pdbx_seq_one_letter_code
_entity_poly.pdbx_strand_id
1 'polypeptide(L)'
;VVYFRRALKLNKNFLSAWTLMGHEFVEMKNTPAAVDAYRRAVDIDPRDYRAWYGLGQAYEMMGMPFYALHYFKKSVFLQPNDSRLWIAMAQCYETDQLRMLDEAIKCYRRAANCNDREAIALHNLAKLHSELGRPEEAAFYYKKDLERMESEEREGPKMVEALLYLAKYYRAQKKFEDAEVYCTRLLDYTGPERETAKSILRGMRSTQSNFPSMDVEHFPP
;
A
#
# COMPACT_ATOMS: atom_id res chain seq x y z
N VAL A 1 -22.56 21.13 -0.50
CA VAL A 1 -23.71 20.75 -1.33
C VAL A 1 -24.56 21.95 -1.71
N VAL A 2 -25.02 22.81 -0.74
CA VAL A 2 -25.95 23.94 -1.02
C VAL A 2 -25.39 24.91 -2.06
N TYR A 3 -24.13 25.31 -1.95
CA TYR A 3 -23.48 26.24 -2.90
C TYR A 3 -23.34 25.61 -4.28
N PHE A 4 -23.01 24.33 -4.37
CA PHE A 4 -22.93 23.63 -5.68
C PHE A 4 -24.30 23.56 -6.35
N ARG A 5 -25.37 23.28 -5.60
CA ARG A 5 -26.74 23.30 -6.12
C ARG A 5 -27.15 24.70 -6.65
N ARG A 6 -26.72 25.77 -5.99
CA ARG A 6 -26.94 27.14 -6.49
C ARG A 6 -26.17 27.41 -7.78
N ALA A 7 -24.89 26.99 -7.84
CA ALA A 7 -24.09 27.11 -9.06
C ALA A 7 -24.72 26.34 -10.23
N LEU A 8 -25.23 25.12 -9.98
CA LEU A 8 -25.88 24.30 -10.99
C LEU A 8 -27.26 24.80 -11.44
N LYS A 9 -27.94 25.65 -10.64
CA LYS A 9 -29.13 26.39 -11.08
C LYS A 9 -28.78 27.43 -12.13
N LEU A 10 -27.61 28.07 -12.01
CA LEU A 10 -27.13 29.06 -12.96
C LEU A 10 -26.53 28.43 -14.21
N ASN A 11 -25.76 27.36 -14.05
CA ASN A 11 -25.17 26.61 -15.15
C ASN A 11 -25.22 25.11 -14.87
N LYS A 12 -26.17 24.40 -15.52
CA LYS A 12 -26.36 22.95 -15.37
C LYS A 12 -25.16 22.12 -15.87
N ASN A 13 -24.34 22.67 -16.77
CA ASN A 13 -23.17 22.03 -17.35
C ASN A 13 -21.88 22.40 -16.62
N PHE A 14 -21.96 22.93 -15.40
CA PHE A 14 -20.77 23.27 -14.63
C PHE A 14 -20.13 22.01 -14.05
N LEU A 15 -19.22 21.39 -14.83
CA LEU A 15 -18.53 20.13 -14.52
C LEU A 15 -17.98 20.10 -13.09
N SER A 16 -17.17 21.09 -12.72
CA SER A 16 -16.52 21.10 -11.40
C SER A 16 -17.52 21.09 -10.23
N ALA A 17 -18.71 21.69 -10.40
CA ALA A 17 -19.73 21.65 -9.36
C ALA A 17 -20.33 20.25 -9.20
N TRP A 18 -20.52 19.50 -10.27
CA TRP A 18 -20.98 18.13 -10.22
C TRP A 18 -19.93 17.21 -9.57
N THR A 19 -18.66 17.31 -10.00
CA THR A 19 -17.57 16.49 -9.45
C THR A 19 -17.37 16.76 -7.95
N LEU A 20 -17.30 18.05 -7.54
CA LEU A 20 -17.15 18.42 -6.14
C LEU A 20 -18.38 18.02 -5.30
N MET A 21 -19.58 18.13 -5.85
CA MET A 21 -20.79 17.69 -5.16
C MET A 21 -20.78 16.18 -4.95
N GLY A 22 -20.25 15.41 -5.91
CA GLY A 22 -20.02 13.97 -5.76
C GLY A 22 -19.07 13.66 -4.62
N HIS A 23 -17.94 14.36 -4.48
CA HIS A 23 -17.01 14.20 -3.36
C HIS A 23 -17.68 14.49 -2.03
N GLU A 24 -18.44 15.58 -1.91
CA GLU A 24 -19.17 15.89 -0.68
C GLU A 24 -20.18 14.78 -0.31
N PHE A 25 -20.87 14.20 -1.28
CA PHE A 25 -21.78 13.09 -1.02
C PHE A 25 -21.07 11.81 -0.59
N VAL A 26 -19.86 11.54 -1.11
CA VAL A 26 -19.01 10.44 -0.63
C VAL A 26 -18.62 10.65 0.83
N GLU A 27 -18.16 11.85 1.19
CA GLU A 27 -17.83 12.20 2.59
C GLU A 27 -19.03 12.06 3.52
N MET A 28 -20.23 12.40 3.03
CA MET A 28 -21.48 12.24 3.75
C MET A 28 -22.02 10.79 3.76
N LYS A 29 -21.30 9.85 3.15
CA LYS A 29 -21.71 8.45 2.95
C LYS A 29 -23.05 8.29 2.21
N ASN A 30 -23.44 9.30 1.44
CA ASN A 30 -24.61 9.26 0.58
C ASN A 30 -24.21 8.78 -0.84
N THR A 31 -23.89 7.49 -0.94
CA THR A 31 -23.37 6.88 -2.17
C THR A 31 -24.31 6.98 -3.36
N PRO A 32 -25.66 6.84 -3.26
CA PRO A 32 -26.55 7.02 -4.39
C PRO A 32 -26.49 8.42 -4.98
N ALA A 33 -26.50 9.46 -4.11
CA ALA A 33 -26.41 10.84 -4.57
C ALA A 33 -25.02 11.17 -5.19
N ALA A 34 -23.94 10.54 -4.66
CA ALA A 34 -22.62 10.65 -5.23
C ALA A 34 -22.56 10.08 -6.66
N VAL A 35 -23.12 8.88 -6.85
CA VAL A 35 -23.21 8.24 -8.18
C VAL A 35 -23.95 9.13 -9.17
N ASP A 36 -25.09 9.70 -8.78
CA ASP A 36 -25.86 10.57 -9.66
C ASP A 36 -25.06 11.84 -10.04
N ALA A 37 -24.36 12.44 -9.07
CA ALA A 37 -23.54 13.61 -9.33
C ALA A 37 -22.36 13.31 -10.26
N TYR A 38 -21.63 12.22 -10.04
CA TYR A 38 -20.51 11.82 -10.89
C TYR A 38 -20.97 11.39 -12.28
N ARG A 39 -22.13 10.72 -12.42
CA ARG A 39 -22.69 10.39 -13.74
C ARG A 39 -22.97 11.66 -14.54
N ARG A 40 -23.55 12.69 -13.90
CA ARG A 40 -23.74 13.99 -14.55
C ARG A 40 -22.42 14.63 -14.97
N ALA A 41 -21.39 14.52 -14.14
CA ALA A 41 -20.06 15.02 -14.49
C ALA A 41 -19.50 14.31 -15.73
N VAL A 42 -19.59 12.98 -15.79
CA VAL A 42 -19.13 12.17 -16.93
C VAL A 42 -19.94 12.42 -18.20
N ASP A 43 -21.27 12.69 -18.09
CA ASP A 43 -22.12 13.04 -19.22
C ASP A 43 -21.69 14.39 -19.85
N ILE A 44 -21.20 15.33 -19.02
CA ILE A 44 -20.71 16.64 -19.46
C ILE A 44 -19.32 16.52 -20.08
N ASP A 45 -18.38 15.85 -19.39
CA ASP A 45 -17.03 15.58 -19.88
C ASP A 45 -16.58 14.15 -19.59
N PRO A 46 -16.66 13.25 -20.59
CA PRO A 46 -16.19 11.88 -20.45
C PRO A 46 -14.68 11.73 -20.23
N ARG A 47 -13.90 12.81 -20.35
CA ARG A 47 -12.45 12.83 -20.12
C ARG A 47 -12.06 13.25 -18.70
N ASP A 48 -13.01 13.66 -17.86
CA ASP A 48 -12.73 13.93 -16.44
C ASP A 48 -12.48 12.64 -15.67
N TYR A 49 -11.22 12.25 -15.56
CA TYR A 49 -10.80 11.04 -14.82
C TYR A 49 -11.25 11.07 -13.35
N ARG A 50 -11.41 12.26 -12.75
CA ARG A 50 -11.82 12.43 -11.35
C ARG A 50 -13.25 11.96 -11.12
N ALA A 51 -14.14 12.23 -12.08
CA ALA A 51 -15.51 11.76 -12.01
C ALA A 51 -15.60 10.23 -12.15
N TRP A 52 -14.79 9.63 -13.04
CA TRP A 52 -14.67 8.17 -13.15
C TRP A 52 -14.12 7.53 -11.91
N TYR A 53 -13.07 8.14 -11.31
CA TYR A 53 -12.51 7.70 -10.04
C TYR A 53 -13.54 7.76 -8.92
N GLY A 54 -14.28 8.88 -8.81
CA GLY A 54 -15.34 9.04 -7.81
C GLY A 54 -16.48 8.03 -7.96
N LEU A 55 -16.86 7.66 -9.21
CA LEU A 55 -17.79 6.54 -9.44
C LEU A 55 -17.22 5.24 -8.89
N GLY A 56 -15.95 4.95 -9.14
CA GLY A 56 -15.28 3.77 -8.60
C GLY A 56 -15.36 3.72 -7.08
N GLN A 57 -15.00 4.81 -6.40
CA GLN A 57 -15.08 4.92 -4.94
C GLN A 57 -16.52 4.74 -4.41
N ALA A 58 -17.52 5.35 -5.06
CA ALA A 58 -18.90 5.21 -4.63
C ALA A 58 -19.39 3.74 -4.73
N TYR A 59 -19.02 3.02 -5.79
CA TYR A 59 -19.36 1.60 -5.93
C TYR A 59 -18.57 0.70 -4.98
N GLU A 60 -17.31 1.03 -4.69
CA GLU A 60 -16.50 0.36 -3.68
C GLU A 60 -17.15 0.48 -2.29
N MET A 61 -17.57 1.68 -1.91
CA MET A 61 -18.30 1.91 -0.65
C MET A 61 -19.64 1.16 -0.56
N MET A 62 -20.26 0.85 -1.69
CA MET A 62 -21.46 0.01 -1.74
C MET A 62 -21.15 -1.50 -1.71
N GLY A 63 -19.89 -1.90 -1.60
CA GLY A 63 -19.48 -3.29 -1.64
C GLY A 63 -19.66 -3.95 -3.02
N MET A 64 -19.56 -3.17 -4.08
CA MET A 64 -19.72 -3.61 -5.47
C MET A 64 -18.38 -3.54 -6.25
N PRO A 65 -17.39 -4.39 -5.93
CA PRO A 65 -16.02 -4.25 -6.45
C PRO A 65 -15.92 -4.47 -7.97
N PHE A 66 -16.79 -5.25 -8.57
CA PHE A 66 -16.81 -5.42 -10.03
C PHE A 66 -17.14 -4.12 -10.76
N TYR A 67 -18.14 -3.37 -10.26
CA TYR A 67 -18.48 -2.07 -10.80
C TYR A 67 -17.39 -1.03 -10.48
N ALA A 68 -16.87 -1.01 -9.25
CA ALA A 68 -15.78 -0.15 -8.87
C ALA A 68 -14.57 -0.33 -9.80
N LEU A 69 -14.18 -1.58 -10.06
CA LEU A 69 -13.08 -1.91 -10.96
C LEU A 69 -13.31 -1.40 -12.39
N HIS A 70 -14.54 -1.49 -12.91
CA HIS A 70 -14.86 -0.97 -14.21
C HIS A 70 -14.57 0.54 -14.30
N TYR A 71 -14.97 1.31 -13.30
CA TYR A 71 -14.79 2.75 -13.27
C TYR A 71 -13.35 3.16 -12.99
N PHE A 72 -12.65 2.44 -12.09
CA PHE A 72 -11.22 2.65 -11.87
C PHE A 72 -10.39 2.38 -13.13
N LYS A 73 -10.70 1.36 -13.91
CA LYS A 73 -10.04 1.12 -15.21
C LYS A 73 -10.21 2.29 -16.17
N LYS A 74 -11.40 2.91 -16.21
CA LYS A 74 -11.63 4.10 -17.02
C LYS A 74 -10.81 5.30 -16.57
N SER A 75 -10.71 5.54 -15.26
CA SER A 75 -9.91 6.64 -14.71
C SER A 75 -8.41 6.43 -14.97
N VAL A 76 -7.88 5.21 -14.78
CA VAL A 76 -6.48 4.86 -15.07
C VAL A 76 -6.15 5.02 -16.55
N PHE A 77 -7.08 4.64 -17.45
CA PHE A 77 -6.88 4.83 -18.89
C PHE A 77 -6.74 6.31 -19.27
N LEU A 78 -7.50 7.19 -18.61
CA LEU A 78 -7.45 8.63 -18.86
C LEU A 78 -6.22 9.30 -18.20
N GLN A 79 -5.78 8.82 -17.04
CA GLN A 79 -4.65 9.38 -16.29
C GLN A 79 -3.72 8.26 -15.78
N PRO A 80 -2.89 7.67 -16.66
CA PRO A 80 -2.08 6.50 -16.32
C PRO A 80 -0.90 6.80 -15.38
N ASN A 81 -0.55 8.07 -15.17
CA ASN A 81 0.59 8.48 -14.35
C ASN A 81 0.19 8.87 -12.91
N ASP A 82 -1.08 8.74 -12.55
CA ASP A 82 -1.55 9.00 -11.18
C ASP A 82 -1.51 7.72 -10.34
N SER A 83 -0.57 7.65 -9.38
CA SER A 83 -0.37 6.49 -8.50
C SER A 83 -1.62 6.12 -7.71
N ARG A 84 -2.42 7.11 -7.29
CA ARG A 84 -3.63 6.91 -6.47
C ARG A 84 -4.67 6.05 -7.19
N LEU A 85 -4.81 6.24 -8.52
CA LEU A 85 -5.75 5.48 -9.34
C LEU A 85 -5.36 4.00 -9.43
N TRP A 86 -4.04 3.73 -9.57
CA TRP A 86 -3.52 2.37 -9.58
C TRP A 86 -3.65 1.70 -8.21
N ILE A 87 -3.42 2.45 -7.11
CA ILE A 87 -3.59 1.96 -5.74
C ILE A 87 -5.05 1.57 -5.49
N ALA A 88 -6.01 2.44 -5.83
CA ALA A 88 -7.42 2.13 -5.67
C ALA A 88 -7.84 0.89 -6.47
N MET A 89 -7.35 0.76 -7.72
CA MET A 89 -7.61 -0.42 -8.54
C MET A 89 -7.00 -1.68 -7.93
N ALA A 90 -5.79 -1.60 -7.35
CA ALA A 90 -5.14 -2.71 -6.68
C ALA A 90 -5.93 -3.15 -5.43
N GLN A 91 -6.31 -2.22 -4.58
CA GLN A 91 -7.14 -2.48 -3.39
C GLN A 91 -8.47 -3.14 -3.76
N CYS A 92 -9.08 -2.70 -4.85
CA CYS A 92 -10.29 -3.33 -5.36
C CYS A 92 -10.05 -4.80 -5.76
N TYR A 93 -8.90 -5.14 -6.39
CA TYR A 93 -8.53 -6.52 -6.72
C TYR A 93 -8.23 -7.39 -5.49
N GLU A 94 -7.81 -6.78 -4.37
CA GLU A 94 -7.55 -7.50 -3.09
C GLU A 94 -8.82 -7.91 -2.35
N THR A 95 -9.98 -7.29 -2.66
CA THR A 95 -11.24 -7.60 -1.97
C THR A 95 -11.54 -9.11 -2.01
N ASP A 96 -12.15 -9.63 -0.94
CA ASP A 96 -12.50 -11.06 -0.84
C ASP A 96 -13.37 -11.56 -1.98
N GLN A 97 -14.17 -10.67 -2.57
CA GLN A 97 -15.04 -11.00 -3.69
C GLN A 97 -14.30 -11.22 -5.00
N LEU A 98 -13.14 -10.56 -5.19
CA LEU A 98 -12.33 -10.66 -6.39
C LEU A 98 -11.11 -11.58 -6.19
N ARG A 99 -10.36 -11.39 -5.11
CA ARG A 99 -9.12 -12.10 -4.74
C ARG A 99 -8.15 -12.31 -5.90
N MET A 100 -8.02 -11.30 -6.75
CA MET A 100 -7.13 -11.33 -7.91
C MET A 100 -5.77 -10.71 -7.54
N LEU A 101 -5.03 -11.37 -6.63
CA LEU A 101 -3.83 -10.82 -6.01
C LEU A 101 -2.68 -10.57 -7.01
N ASP A 102 -2.54 -11.39 -8.04
CA ASP A 102 -1.53 -11.16 -9.08
C ASP A 102 -1.83 -9.89 -9.91
N GLU A 103 -3.10 -9.56 -10.14
CA GLU A 103 -3.49 -8.30 -10.78
C GLU A 103 -3.28 -7.11 -9.84
N ALA A 104 -3.56 -7.25 -8.55
CA ALA A 104 -3.24 -6.25 -7.54
C ALA A 104 -1.74 -5.92 -7.51
N ILE A 105 -0.87 -6.95 -7.55
CA ILE A 105 0.58 -6.79 -7.64
C ILE A 105 0.99 -5.96 -8.87
N LYS A 106 0.41 -6.25 -10.04
CA LYS A 106 0.69 -5.48 -11.26
C LYS A 106 0.31 -4.00 -11.10
N CYS A 107 -0.84 -3.75 -10.47
CA CYS A 107 -1.30 -2.39 -10.22
C CYS A 107 -0.41 -1.65 -9.22
N TYR A 108 -0.03 -2.26 -8.10
CA TYR A 108 0.90 -1.65 -7.15
C TYR A 108 2.28 -1.40 -7.74
N ARG A 109 2.79 -2.29 -8.61
CA ARG A 109 4.04 -2.04 -9.35
C ARG A 109 3.94 -0.80 -10.23
N ARG A 110 2.82 -0.61 -10.91
CA ARG A 110 2.57 0.60 -11.69
C ARG A 110 2.50 1.84 -10.80
N ALA A 111 1.76 1.76 -9.68
CA ALA A 111 1.68 2.84 -8.70
C ALA A 111 3.06 3.25 -8.16
N ALA A 112 3.90 2.29 -7.79
CA ALA A 112 5.25 2.53 -7.29
C ALA A 112 6.15 3.26 -8.31
N ASN A 113 5.91 3.05 -9.62
CA ASN A 113 6.62 3.73 -10.70
C ASN A 113 6.03 5.12 -11.05
N CYS A 114 4.87 5.47 -10.52
CA CYS A 114 4.13 6.71 -10.81
C CYS A 114 4.22 7.76 -9.70
N ASN A 115 5.36 7.89 -9.02
CA ASN A 115 5.57 8.87 -7.94
C ASN A 115 4.49 8.78 -6.83
N ASP A 116 4.41 7.63 -6.19
CA ASP A 116 3.53 7.39 -5.05
C ASP A 116 3.98 8.20 -3.83
N ARG A 117 3.40 9.40 -3.65
CA ARG A 117 3.76 10.34 -2.56
C ARG A 117 3.46 9.79 -1.17
N GLU A 118 2.52 8.87 -1.05
CA GLU A 118 2.07 8.32 0.24
C GLU A 118 2.83 7.07 0.65
N ALA A 119 3.75 6.57 -0.21
CA ALA A 119 4.51 5.35 -0.01
C ALA A 119 3.63 4.13 0.37
N ILE A 120 2.47 4.01 -0.30
CA ILE A 120 1.53 2.93 -0.05
C ILE A 120 1.86 1.71 -0.91
N ALA A 121 2.25 1.95 -2.16
CA ALA A 121 2.39 0.90 -3.15
C ALA A 121 3.50 -0.12 -2.82
N LEU A 122 4.67 0.34 -2.38
CA LEU A 122 5.78 -0.55 -2.02
C LEU A 122 5.46 -1.39 -0.79
N HIS A 123 4.84 -0.77 0.21
CA HIS A 123 4.42 -1.45 1.43
C HIS A 123 3.39 -2.56 1.14
N ASN A 124 2.36 -2.24 0.35
CA ASN A 124 1.34 -3.21 -0.01
C ASN A 124 1.89 -4.31 -0.93
N LEU A 125 2.84 -4.00 -1.82
CA LEU A 125 3.55 -5.03 -2.59
C LEU A 125 4.26 -6.02 -1.68
N ALA A 126 5.01 -5.52 -0.69
CA ALA A 126 5.72 -6.37 0.26
C ALA A 126 4.76 -7.27 1.02
N LYS A 127 3.65 -6.70 1.52
CA LYS A 127 2.61 -7.42 2.24
C LYS A 127 1.98 -8.51 1.39
N LEU A 128 1.55 -8.19 0.16
CA LEU A 128 0.97 -9.19 -0.76
C LEU A 128 1.91 -10.32 -1.10
N HIS A 129 3.20 -10.03 -1.36
CA HIS A 129 4.17 -11.09 -1.59
C HIS A 129 4.38 -11.97 -0.35
N SER A 130 4.34 -11.38 0.86
CA SER A 130 4.39 -12.15 2.10
C SER A 130 3.17 -13.07 2.25
N GLU A 131 1.97 -12.59 1.96
CA GLU A 131 0.71 -13.37 2.01
C GLU A 131 0.70 -14.52 0.98
N LEU A 132 1.30 -14.31 -0.17
CA LEU A 132 1.45 -15.32 -1.22
C LEU A 132 2.58 -16.32 -0.96
N GLY A 133 3.27 -16.24 0.18
CA GLY A 133 4.38 -17.12 0.51
C GLY A 133 5.60 -16.95 -0.39
N ARG A 134 5.83 -15.71 -0.86
CA ARG A 134 6.99 -15.30 -1.66
C ARG A 134 7.93 -14.43 -0.81
N PRO A 135 8.70 -15.03 0.13
CA PRO A 135 9.42 -14.27 1.14
C PRO A 135 10.58 -13.42 0.58
N GLU A 136 11.19 -13.86 -0.52
CA GLU A 136 12.30 -13.14 -1.15
C GLU A 136 11.83 -11.82 -1.76
N GLU A 137 10.74 -11.86 -2.52
CA GLU A 137 10.12 -10.69 -3.12
C GLU A 137 9.55 -9.76 -2.04
N ALA A 138 8.95 -10.32 -1.00
CA ALA A 138 8.46 -9.53 0.13
C ALA A 138 9.61 -8.78 0.81
N ALA A 139 10.72 -9.45 1.10
CA ALA A 139 11.90 -8.82 1.70
C ALA A 139 12.50 -7.74 0.79
N PHE A 140 12.54 -7.97 -0.53
CA PHE A 140 13.00 -6.97 -1.50
C PHE A 140 12.15 -5.69 -1.45
N TYR A 141 10.81 -5.83 -1.45
CA TYR A 141 9.93 -4.67 -1.43
C TYR A 141 9.89 -3.98 -0.05
N TYR A 142 9.95 -4.72 1.07
CA TYR A 142 10.08 -4.12 2.41
C TYR A 142 11.39 -3.34 2.55
N LYS A 143 12.51 -3.85 2.02
CA LYS A 143 13.78 -3.13 2.05
C LYS A 143 13.70 -1.84 1.25
N LYS A 144 13.13 -1.90 0.05
CA LYS A 144 12.96 -0.72 -0.81
C LYS A 144 12.00 0.32 -0.18
N ASP A 145 10.94 -0.14 0.48
CA ASP A 145 10.01 0.73 1.21
C ASP A 145 10.71 1.42 2.39
N LEU A 146 11.54 0.67 3.13
CA LEU A 146 12.33 1.18 4.24
C LEU A 146 13.34 2.24 3.78
N GLU A 147 14.12 1.97 2.73
CA GLU A 147 15.08 2.91 2.13
C GLU A 147 14.39 4.22 1.72
N ARG A 148 13.18 4.12 1.18
CA ARG A 148 12.38 5.27 0.81
C ARG A 148 11.89 6.07 2.03
N MET A 149 11.32 5.38 3.04
CA MET A 149 10.87 6.03 4.26
C MET A 149 12.02 6.77 4.96
N GLU A 150 13.23 6.18 4.97
CA GLU A 150 14.43 6.82 5.51
C GLU A 150 14.83 8.08 4.72
N SER A 151 14.82 8.01 3.39
CA SER A 151 15.16 9.16 2.53
C SER A 151 14.16 10.31 2.66
N GLU A 152 12.92 10.02 3.03
CA GLU A 152 11.85 10.98 3.22
C GLU A 152 11.68 11.40 4.70
N GLU A 153 12.55 10.91 5.60
CA GLU A 153 12.49 11.13 7.07
C GLU A 153 11.11 10.80 7.66
N ARG A 154 10.48 9.77 7.15
CA ARG A 154 9.17 9.31 7.61
C ARG A 154 9.32 8.20 8.62
N GLU A 155 8.75 8.42 9.80
CA GLU A 155 8.61 7.38 10.82
C GLU A 155 7.14 6.97 10.97
N GLY A 156 6.91 5.73 11.43
CA GLY A 156 5.55 5.26 11.69
C GLY A 156 5.40 3.75 11.72
N PRO A 157 4.15 3.27 11.89
CA PRO A 157 3.86 1.84 12.04
C PRO A 157 4.36 0.99 10.86
N LYS A 158 4.31 1.52 9.63
CA LYS A 158 4.80 0.82 8.44
C LYS A 158 6.31 0.53 8.50
N MET A 159 7.10 1.46 9.04
CA MET A 159 8.54 1.26 9.22
C MET A 159 8.80 0.14 10.22
N VAL A 160 8.08 0.11 11.33
CA VAL A 160 8.20 -0.94 12.35
C VAL A 160 7.83 -2.31 11.76
N GLU A 161 6.76 -2.38 10.97
CA GLU A 161 6.33 -3.61 10.28
C GLU A 161 7.41 -4.11 9.30
N ALA A 162 7.98 -3.21 8.50
CA ALA A 162 9.03 -3.54 7.55
C ALA A 162 10.30 -4.04 8.25
N LEU A 163 10.73 -3.36 9.31
CA LEU A 163 11.88 -3.77 10.12
C LEU A 163 11.68 -5.15 10.76
N LEU A 164 10.48 -5.39 11.31
CA LEU A 164 10.14 -6.67 11.94
C LEU A 164 10.11 -7.81 10.93
N TYR A 165 9.55 -7.56 9.74
CA TYR A 165 9.54 -8.56 8.68
C TYR A 165 10.97 -8.92 8.26
N LEU A 166 11.81 -7.93 7.98
CA LEU A 166 13.19 -8.14 7.56
C LEU A 166 14.03 -8.85 8.63
N ALA A 167 13.86 -8.49 9.91
CA ALA A 167 14.51 -9.19 11.03
C ALA A 167 14.16 -10.69 11.07
N LYS A 168 12.87 -11.01 10.92
CA LYS A 168 12.40 -12.41 10.87
C LYS A 168 12.91 -13.15 9.64
N TYR A 169 12.86 -12.50 8.48
CA TYR A 169 13.31 -13.06 7.20
C TYR A 169 14.80 -13.42 7.24
N TYR A 170 15.67 -12.47 7.61
CA TYR A 170 17.13 -12.72 7.67
C TYR A 170 17.51 -13.73 8.75
N ARG A 171 16.80 -13.74 9.88
CA ARG A 171 16.96 -14.81 10.88
C ARG A 171 16.63 -16.18 10.28
N ALA A 172 15.55 -16.33 9.53
CA ALA A 172 15.16 -17.59 8.88
C ALA A 172 16.21 -18.05 7.85
N GLN A 173 16.84 -17.10 7.17
CA GLN A 173 17.95 -17.33 6.23
C GLN A 173 19.30 -17.59 6.92
N LYS A 174 19.35 -17.63 8.28
CA LYS A 174 20.56 -17.73 9.09
C LYS A 174 21.59 -16.62 8.86
N LYS A 175 21.18 -15.50 8.30
CA LYS A 175 21.97 -14.28 8.12
C LYS A 175 21.84 -13.41 9.38
N PHE A 176 22.54 -13.84 10.44
CA PHE A 176 22.36 -13.27 11.78
C PHE A 176 22.83 -11.81 11.89
N GLU A 177 23.88 -11.45 11.16
CA GLU A 177 24.39 -10.07 11.12
C GLU A 177 23.35 -9.10 10.55
N ASP A 178 22.76 -9.44 9.41
CA ASP A 178 21.70 -8.63 8.81
C ASP A 178 20.47 -8.55 9.72
N ALA A 179 20.06 -9.68 10.34
CA ALA A 179 18.93 -9.71 11.25
C ALA A 179 19.19 -8.83 12.51
N GLU A 180 20.41 -8.79 13.02
CA GLU A 180 20.79 -7.98 14.18
C GLU A 180 20.65 -6.49 13.89
N VAL A 181 21.02 -6.02 12.70
CA VAL A 181 20.86 -4.62 12.28
C VAL A 181 19.39 -4.19 12.39
N TYR A 182 18.46 -4.97 11.84
CA TYR A 182 17.03 -4.63 11.89
C TYR A 182 16.45 -4.76 13.29
N CYS A 183 16.89 -5.76 14.07
CA CYS A 183 16.47 -5.91 15.46
C CYS A 183 16.95 -4.73 16.32
N THR A 184 18.19 -4.27 16.16
CA THR A 184 18.74 -3.15 16.92
C THR A 184 17.91 -1.89 16.68
N ARG A 185 17.56 -1.60 15.45
CA ARG A 185 16.70 -0.47 15.10
C ARG A 185 15.30 -0.57 15.71
N LEU A 186 14.74 -1.78 15.82
CA LEU A 186 13.45 -2.00 16.49
C LEU A 186 13.49 -1.72 18.00
N LEU A 187 14.66 -1.74 18.63
CA LEU A 187 14.79 -1.42 20.06
C LEU A 187 14.53 0.06 20.37
N ASP A 188 14.66 0.95 19.38
CA ASP A 188 14.39 2.38 19.53
C ASP A 188 12.88 2.68 19.61
N TYR A 189 12.05 1.74 19.14
CA TYR A 189 10.60 1.87 19.20
C TYR A 189 10.02 1.29 20.49
N THR A 190 8.82 1.75 20.86
CA THR A 190 8.07 1.22 22.01
C THR A 190 6.96 0.29 21.51
N GLY A 191 6.71 -0.82 22.22
CA GLY A 191 5.63 -1.72 21.87
C GLY A 191 6.01 -3.20 21.89
N PRO A 192 5.10 -4.09 21.46
CA PRO A 192 5.32 -5.53 21.43
C PRO A 192 6.40 -5.95 20.42
N GLU A 193 6.65 -5.13 19.39
CA GLU A 193 7.68 -5.37 18.37
C GLU A 193 9.09 -5.30 18.98
N ARG A 194 9.31 -4.40 19.95
CA ARG A 194 10.55 -4.32 20.73
C ARG A 194 10.83 -5.62 21.50
N GLU A 195 9.82 -6.18 22.16
CA GLU A 195 9.99 -7.45 22.90
C GLU A 195 10.23 -8.61 21.91
N THR A 196 9.58 -8.59 20.76
CA THR A 196 9.84 -9.54 19.68
C THR A 196 11.29 -9.44 19.18
N ALA A 197 11.81 -8.24 18.97
CA ALA A 197 13.20 -8.01 18.57
C ALA A 197 14.18 -8.54 19.63
N LYS A 198 13.94 -8.28 20.91
CA LYS A 198 14.76 -8.85 22.00
C LYS A 198 14.74 -10.37 22.02
N SER A 199 13.58 -10.98 21.79
CA SER A 199 13.43 -12.44 21.69
C SER A 199 14.23 -13.01 20.51
N ILE A 200 14.18 -12.35 19.34
CA ILE A 200 14.96 -12.72 18.17
C ILE A 200 16.46 -12.66 18.48
N LEU A 201 16.94 -11.55 19.07
CA LEU A 201 18.35 -11.36 19.43
C LEU A 201 18.86 -12.42 20.43
N ARG A 202 18.07 -12.75 21.46
CA ARG A 202 18.41 -13.83 22.42
C ARG A 202 18.51 -15.18 21.74
N GLY A 203 17.55 -15.50 20.87
CA GLY A 203 17.53 -16.77 20.12
C GLY A 203 18.72 -16.90 19.15
N MET A 204 19.19 -15.82 18.53
CA MET A 204 20.37 -15.85 17.66
C MET A 204 21.65 -16.08 18.45
N ARG A 205 21.83 -15.43 19.62
CA ARG A 205 23.01 -15.62 20.50
C ARG A 205 23.11 -17.05 21.03
N SER A 206 21.99 -17.66 21.42
CA SER A 206 21.96 -19.05 21.85
C SER A 206 22.32 -20.05 20.74
N THR A 207 22.02 -19.71 19.50
CA THR A 207 22.35 -20.54 18.33
C THR A 207 23.86 -20.43 17.98
N GLN A 208 24.43 -19.22 18.10
CA GLN A 208 25.85 -18.98 17.85
C GLN A 208 26.76 -19.63 18.92
N SER A 209 26.34 -19.66 20.20
CA SER A 209 27.08 -20.28 21.27
C SER A 209 27.15 -21.81 21.21
N ASN A 210 26.28 -22.44 20.43
CA ASN A 210 26.25 -23.89 20.22
C ASN A 210 27.10 -24.39 19.02
N PHE A 211 27.79 -23.50 18.29
CA PHE A 211 28.84 -23.89 17.34
C PHE A 211 30.19 -23.78 18.09
N PRO A 212 30.84 -24.90 18.44
CA PRO A 212 32.18 -24.84 18.96
C PRO A 212 33.11 -24.26 17.88
N SER A 213 33.91 -23.27 18.27
CA SER A 213 35.04 -22.80 17.47
C SER A 213 35.85 -24.03 17.05
N MET A 214 35.98 -24.29 15.75
CA MET A 214 36.96 -25.24 15.24
C MET A 214 38.31 -24.62 15.60
N ASP A 215 38.93 -25.16 16.63
CA ASP A 215 40.33 -24.88 16.97
C ASP A 215 41.15 -25.21 15.72
N VAL A 216 41.84 -24.21 15.22
CA VAL A 216 42.88 -24.35 14.20
C VAL A 216 43.94 -25.26 14.85
N GLU A 217 43.93 -26.56 14.47
CA GLU A 217 44.99 -27.46 14.86
C GLU A 217 46.32 -26.88 14.40
N HIS A 218 47.13 -26.59 15.40
CA HIS A 218 48.53 -26.26 15.27
C HIS A 218 49.24 -27.47 14.66
N PHE A 219 49.68 -27.34 13.41
CA PHE A 219 50.70 -28.26 12.90
C PHE A 219 52.02 -27.95 13.60
N PRO A 220 52.65 -28.91 14.25
CA PRO A 220 54.02 -28.76 14.78
C PRO A 220 55.06 -28.81 13.63
N PRO A 221 56.27 -28.26 13.84
CA PRO A 221 57.31 -28.04 12.81
C PRO A 221 57.93 -29.34 12.27
#